data_b1d0fe456b54a412a5c5f477f14331a0
#
_entry.id   b1d0fe456b54a412a5c5f477f14331a0
#
_cell.length_a   1.000
_cell.length_b   1.000
_cell.length_c   1.000
_cell.angle_alpha   90.00
_cell.angle_beta   90.00
_cell.angle_gamma   90.00
#
_symmetry.space_group_name_H-M   'P 1'
#
loop_
_entity.id
_entity.type
_entity.pdbx_description
1 polymer ?
#
loop_
_entity_poly.entity_id
_entity_poly.type
_entity_poly.pdbx_seq_one_letter_code
_entity_poly.pdbx_strand_id
1 'polypeptide(L)'
;MKYLAVFRGRSATIRAGRALEQRGIAFRFVNTPRETGYGCGICIEVAPSYFAEASRSLPYDGFVGWWLMSQMAGGVACTRV
;
A
#
# COMPACT_ATOMS: atom_id res chain seq x y z
N MET A 1 12.23 2.52 -4.34
CA MET A 1 11.08 3.34 -3.96
C MET A 1 9.79 2.58 -4.23
N LYS A 2 8.91 2.53 -3.26
CA LYS A 2 7.64 1.82 -3.36
C LYS A 2 6.54 2.63 -2.71
N TYR A 3 5.31 2.44 -3.18
CA TYR A 3 4.13 3.03 -2.55
C TYR A 3 3.37 1.95 -1.80
N LEU A 4 2.88 2.30 -0.61
CA LEU A 4 2.09 1.39 0.22
C LEU A 4 0.69 1.94 0.41
N ALA A 5 -0.31 1.13 0.09
CA ALA A 5 -1.71 1.44 0.37
C ALA A 5 -2.09 0.75 1.67
N VAL A 6 -2.45 1.51 2.68
CA VAL A 6 -2.77 1.00 4.00
C VAL A 6 -4.27 1.01 4.21
N PHE A 7 -4.80 -0.09 4.71
CA PHE A 7 -6.23 -0.27 4.96
C PHE A 7 -6.46 -0.64 6.42
N ARG A 8 -7.66 -0.36 6.89
CA ARG A 8 -8.09 -0.81 8.21
C ARG A 8 -8.50 -2.28 8.09
N GLY A 9 -7.76 -3.14 8.76
CA GLY A 9 -8.07 -4.54 8.83
C GLY A 9 -7.66 -5.33 7.60
N ARG A 10 -7.50 -6.62 7.83
CA ARG A 10 -7.01 -7.56 6.85
C ARG A 10 -7.98 -7.77 5.69
N SER A 11 -9.28 -7.83 5.99
CA SER A 11 -10.29 -8.07 4.96
C SER A 11 -10.33 -6.98 3.91
N ALA A 12 -10.24 -5.72 4.35
CA ALA A 12 -10.22 -4.58 3.43
C ALA A 12 -8.98 -4.63 2.54
N THR A 13 -7.82 -4.99 3.11
CA THR A 13 -6.57 -5.12 2.36
C THR A 13 -6.68 -6.20 1.28
N ILE A 14 -7.26 -7.35 1.64
CA ILE A 14 -7.41 -8.45 0.69
C ILE A 14 -8.37 -8.08 -0.44
N ARG A 15 -9.48 -7.41 -0.12
CA ARG A 15 -10.42 -6.94 -1.15
C ARG A 15 -9.74 -5.97 -2.11
N ALA A 16 -8.92 -5.08 -1.58
CA ALA A 16 -8.17 -4.15 -2.41
C ALA A 16 -7.21 -4.87 -3.34
N GLY A 17 -6.50 -5.87 -2.84
CA GLY A 17 -5.62 -6.69 -3.66
C GLY A 17 -6.35 -7.38 -4.79
N ARG A 18 -7.53 -7.91 -4.51
CA ARG A 18 -8.35 -8.55 -5.55
C ARG A 18 -8.77 -7.56 -6.63
N ALA A 19 -9.09 -6.32 -6.24
CA ALA A 19 -9.46 -5.29 -7.21
C ALA A 19 -8.29 -4.97 -8.13
N LEU A 20 -7.07 -4.88 -7.58
CA LEU A 20 -5.88 -4.66 -8.40
C LEU A 20 -5.60 -5.84 -9.33
N GLU A 21 -5.75 -7.05 -8.82
CA GLU A 21 -5.53 -8.25 -9.60
C GLU A 21 -6.47 -8.32 -10.79
N GLN A 22 -7.74 -7.99 -10.59
CA GLN A 22 -8.73 -7.98 -11.65
C GLN A 22 -8.41 -6.96 -12.74
N ARG A 23 -7.65 -5.92 -12.42
CA ARG A 23 -7.25 -4.90 -13.39
C ARG A 23 -5.86 -5.13 -13.96
N GLY A 24 -5.23 -6.23 -13.58
CA GLY A 24 -3.89 -6.55 -14.06
C GLY A 24 -2.80 -5.66 -13.51
N ILE A 25 -3.03 -5.02 -12.37
CA ILE A 25 -2.04 -4.15 -11.72
C ILE A 25 -1.19 -4.99 -10.80
N ALA A 26 0.13 -4.98 -11.01
CA ALA A 26 1.05 -5.76 -10.19
C ALA A 26 1.17 -5.15 -8.79
N PHE A 27 1.12 -6.00 -7.76
CA PHE A 27 1.24 -5.58 -6.37
C PHE A 27 1.75 -6.74 -5.52
N ARG A 28 2.10 -6.44 -4.28
CA ARG A 28 2.44 -7.46 -3.28
C ARG A 28 1.77 -7.12 -1.96
N PHE A 29 1.44 -8.14 -1.18
CA PHE A 29 1.09 -7.94 0.21
C PHE A 29 2.38 -7.93 1.02
N VAL A 30 2.54 -6.93 1.86
CA VAL A 30 3.70 -6.80 2.74
C VAL A 30 3.23 -6.42 4.14
N ASN A 31 4.08 -6.62 5.13
CA ASN A 31 3.77 -6.19 6.49
C ASN A 31 3.71 -4.68 6.55
N THR A 32 2.70 -4.15 7.26
CA THR A 32 2.54 -2.71 7.42
C THR A 32 3.67 -2.16 8.30
N PRO A 33 4.46 -1.19 7.82
CA PRO A 33 5.52 -0.61 8.62
C PRO A 33 4.98 0.14 9.84
N ARG A 34 5.75 0.11 10.93
CA ARG A 34 5.39 0.84 12.15
C ARG A 34 5.23 2.33 11.92
N GLU A 35 6.01 2.86 11.00
CA GLU A 35 6.05 4.29 10.70
C GLU A 35 4.70 4.82 10.22
N THR A 36 3.82 3.95 9.73
CA THR A 36 2.49 4.37 9.32
C THR A 36 1.58 4.66 10.51
N GLY A 37 1.92 4.15 11.69
CA GLY A 37 1.05 4.25 12.86
C GLY A 37 -0.10 3.25 12.88
N TYR A 38 -0.22 2.41 11.87
CA TYR A 38 -1.25 1.37 11.78
C TYR A 38 -0.57 0.01 11.92
N GLY A 39 -0.20 -0.29 13.12
CA GLY A 39 0.87 -1.21 13.45
C GLY A 39 0.65 -2.69 13.28
N CYS A 40 -0.45 -3.17 12.77
CA CYS A 40 -0.59 -4.61 12.64
C CYS A 40 -1.22 -4.98 11.33
N GLY A 41 -0.76 -6.10 10.77
CA GLY A 41 -1.35 -6.66 9.59
C GLY A 41 -0.55 -6.37 8.32
N ILE A 42 -1.24 -6.46 7.21
CA ILE A 42 -0.65 -6.35 5.89
C ILE A 42 -1.15 -5.10 5.17
N CYS A 43 -0.35 -4.64 4.22
CA CYS A 43 -0.75 -3.56 3.33
C CYS A 43 -0.35 -3.95 1.90
N ILE A 44 -0.67 -3.09 0.94
CA ILE A 44 -0.40 -3.36 -0.47
C ILE A 44 0.77 -2.51 -0.92
N GLU A 45 1.76 -3.16 -1.53
CA GLU A 45 2.93 -2.49 -2.09
C GLU A 45 2.81 -2.47 -3.60
N VAL A 46 2.98 -1.29 -4.21
CA VAL A 46 3.02 -1.17 -5.66
C VAL A 46 4.25 -0.38 -6.07
N ALA A 47 4.75 -0.68 -7.27
CA ALA A 47 5.85 0.07 -7.85
C ALA A 47 5.36 1.48 -8.23
N PRO A 48 6.28 2.48 -8.27
CA PRO A 48 5.89 3.84 -8.64
C PRO A 48 5.20 3.94 -9.99
N SER A 49 5.60 3.10 -10.94
CA SER A 49 5.00 3.09 -12.28
C SER A 49 3.52 2.69 -12.26
N TYR A 50 3.07 2.01 -11.22
CA TYR A 50 1.67 1.58 -11.09
C TYR A 50 0.86 2.43 -10.13
N PHE A 51 1.49 3.43 -9.49
CA PHE A 51 0.82 4.19 -8.45
C PHE A 51 -0.47 4.87 -8.94
N ALA A 52 -0.40 5.54 -10.09
CA ALA A 52 -1.56 6.27 -10.61
C ALA A 52 -2.73 5.34 -10.90
N GLU A 53 -2.48 4.21 -11.55
CA GLU A 53 -3.52 3.24 -11.84
C GLU A 53 -4.08 2.60 -10.58
N ALA A 54 -3.21 2.24 -9.65
CA ALA A 54 -3.61 1.64 -8.39
C ALA A 54 -4.47 2.60 -7.58
N SER A 55 -4.12 3.87 -7.53
CA SER A 55 -4.88 4.85 -6.76
C SER A 55 -6.29 5.05 -7.31
N ARG A 56 -6.47 4.88 -8.61
CA ARG A 56 -7.79 4.97 -9.25
C ARG A 56 -8.61 3.70 -9.09
N SER A 57 -7.95 2.58 -8.81
CA SER A 57 -8.60 1.27 -8.83
C SER A 57 -8.94 0.73 -7.45
N LEU A 58 -8.38 1.30 -6.39
CA LEU A 58 -8.59 0.80 -5.05
C LEU A 58 -9.98 1.15 -4.53
N PRO A 59 -10.67 0.21 -3.85
CA PRO A 59 -11.88 0.55 -3.13
C PRO A 59 -11.54 1.44 -1.94
N TYR A 60 -12.40 2.38 -1.63
CA TYR A 60 -12.19 3.29 -0.52
C TYR A 60 -12.61 2.73 0.83
N ASP A 61 -13.34 1.62 0.83
CA ASP A 61 -13.81 1.01 2.06
C ASP A 61 -12.62 0.53 2.90
N GLY A 62 -12.47 1.14 4.07
CA GLY A 62 -11.37 0.83 4.97
C GLY A 62 -10.03 1.45 4.58
N PHE A 63 -9.97 2.22 3.51
CA PHE A 63 -8.72 2.83 3.07
C PHE A 63 -8.28 3.92 4.03
N VAL A 64 -7.01 3.87 4.44
CA VAL A 64 -6.42 4.83 5.35
C VAL A 64 -5.60 5.87 4.60
N GLY A 65 -4.75 5.44 3.70
CA GLY A 65 -3.91 6.36 2.95
C GLY A 65 -2.77 5.66 2.23
N TRP A 66 -2.01 6.46 1.52
CA TRP A 66 -0.81 6.02 0.83
C TRP A 66 0.44 6.48 1.56
N TRP A 67 1.47 5.65 1.56
CA TRP A 67 2.79 6.00 2.08
C TRP A 67 3.83 5.73 1.02
N LEU A 68 4.84 6.59 0.97
CA LEU A 68 5.99 6.41 0.11
C LEU A 68 7.14 5.83 0.93
N MET A 69 7.65 4.69 0.51
CA MET A 69 8.85 4.09 1.11
C MET A 69 10.05 4.36 0.22
N SER A 70 11.06 4.98 0.79
CA SER A 70 12.32 5.27 0.09
C SER A 70 13.48 4.66 0.85
N GLN A 71 14.43 4.07 0.14
CA GLN A 71 15.66 3.59 0.74
C GLN A 71 16.63 4.76 0.84
N MET A 72 17.19 4.96 2.02
CA MET A 72 18.13 6.03 2.30
C MET A 72 19.40 5.45 2.88
N ALA A 73 20.49 6.26 2.93
CA ALA A 73 21.77 5.81 3.43
C ALA A 73 21.72 5.28 4.86
N GLY A 74 20.83 5.82 5.69
CA GLY A 74 20.67 5.41 7.08
C GLY A 74 19.54 4.44 7.34
N GLY A 75 18.90 3.90 6.29
CA GLY A 75 17.77 2.99 6.43
C GLY A 75 16.64 3.29 5.46
N VAL A 76 15.41 3.08 5.91
CA VAL A 76 14.22 3.26 5.09
C VAL A 76 13.37 4.40 5.64
N ALA A 77 12.98 5.34 4.79
CA ALA A 77 12.04 6.39 5.14
C ALA A 77 10.65 6.00 4.67
N CYS A 78 9.65 6.24 5.50
CA CYS A 78 8.26 5.97 5.18
C CYS A 78 7.46 7.24 5.46
N THR A 79 6.95 7.87 4.41
CA THR A 79 6.31 9.19 4.50
C THR A 79 4.91 9.11 3.92
N ARG A 80 3.94 9.66 4.64
CA ARG A 80 2.58 9.73 4.12
C ARG A 80 2.50 10.72 2.96
N VAL A 81 1.84 10.31 1.90
CA VAL A 81 1.67 11.15 0.71
C VAL A 81 0.29 11.80 0.69
#